data_93dfa4d08ae151c4b173ae2c3f60f0f4
#
_entry.id   93dfa4d08ae151c4b173ae2c3f60f0f4
#
_cell.length_a   1.000
_cell.length_b   1.000
_cell.length_c   1.000
_cell.angle_alpha   90.00
_cell.angle_beta   90.00
_cell.angle_gamma   90.00
#
_symmetry.space_group_name_H-M   'P 1'
#
loop_
_entity.id
_entity.type
_entity.pdbx_description
1 polymer ?
#
loop_
_entity_poly.entity_id
_entity_poly.type
_entity_poly.pdbx_seq_one_letter_code
_entity_poly.pdbx_strand_id
1 'polypeptide(L)'
;MKILLASDTWSPMVNGVVRSVELLYHQLLALGHDVRVVTLAQNGHSHEENGILYVGSISAERVYPGVRISAAGALPISHWLDELEAWGPEVIHTQSEFSTFMLAQRVARRCHCPVVHTYHTVYEDYTQYLFFSERLGRMTAEKATRILSGYCSLMLAPTEKVRAMLNRYGVSCPVVTVPTGIDLTAFGPAQDNGEEKARMRAELGIPEGDTVLLSLGRLAAEKNHAQLVRLLA
;
A
#
# COMPACT_ATOMS: atom_id res chain seq x y z
N MET A 1 0.67 0.86 22.56
CA MET A 1 1.79 0.20 21.88
C MET A 1 2.51 1.21 21.00
N LYS A 2 3.83 1.03 20.81
CA LYS A 2 4.64 1.77 19.84
C LYS A 2 4.68 1.01 18.53
N ILE A 3 4.10 1.59 17.48
CA ILE A 3 3.91 0.93 16.17
C ILE A 3 4.65 1.72 15.09
N LEU A 4 5.59 1.07 14.39
CA LEU A 4 6.25 1.66 13.24
C LEU A 4 5.56 1.19 11.94
N LEU A 5 4.94 2.11 11.21
CA LEU A 5 4.45 1.85 9.86
C LEU A 5 5.55 2.13 8.83
N ALA A 6 5.78 1.21 7.90
CA ALA A 6 6.79 1.37 6.86
C ALA A 6 6.15 1.22 5.47
N SER A 7 6.17 2.30 4.68
CA SER A 7 5.57 2.34 3.34
C SER A 7 6.44 3.14 2.37
N ASP A 8 6.70 2.61 1.18
CA ASP A 8 7.44 3.34 0.14
C ASP A 8 6.65 4.52 -0.43
N THR A 9 5.34 4.55 -0.20
CA THR A 9 4.44 5.61 -0.67
C THR A 9 3.64 6.22 0.48
N TRP A 10 3.51 7.55 0.47
CA TRP A 10 2.80 8.34 1.46
C TRP A 10 2.23 9.60 0.81
N SER A 11 1.38 10.35 1.52
CA SER A 11 0.90 11.67 1.08
C SER A 11 2.09 12.61 0.68
N PRO A 12 1.94 13.43 -0.37
CA PRO A 12 0.73 13.78 -1.12
C PRO A 12 0.40 12.83 -2.29
N MET A 13 1.06 11.68 -2.42
CA MET A 13 0.73 10.72 -3.46
C MET A 13 -0.68 10.16 -3.24
N VAL A 14 -1.45 9.99 -4.33
CA VAL A 14 -2.83 9.46 -4.28
C VAL A 14 -2.91 8.10 -4.96
N ASN A 15 -3.03 7.05 -4.16
CA ASN A 15 -3.30 5.69 -4.62
C ASN A 15 -3.95 4.85 -3.50
N GLY A 16 -4.39 3.63 -3.81
CA GLY A 16 -5.07 2.76 -2.85
C GLY A 16 -4.21 2.37 -1.65
N VAL A 17 -2.90 2.20 -1.83
CA VAL A 17 -1.98 1.85 -0.73
C VAL A 17 -1.85 3.03 0.22
N VAL A 18 -1.59 4.23 -0.29
CA VAL A 18 -1.49 5.45 0.52
C VAL A 18 -2.75 5.65 1.36
N ARG A 19 -3.93 5.57 0.74
CA ARG A 19 -5.21 5.71 1.45
C ARG A 19 -5.40 4.67 2.55
N SER A 20 -5.02 3.43 2.28
CA SER A 20 -5.08 2.35 3.26
C SER A 20 -4.15 2.62 4.46
N VAL A 21 -2.91 3.07 4.19
CA VAL A 21 -1.91 3.32 5.23
C VAL A 21 -2.25 4.57 6.05
N GLU A 22 -2.72 5.64 5.42
CA GLU A 22 -3.20 6.85 6.11
C GLU A 22 -4.37 6.54 7.04
N LEU A 23 -5.36 5.78 6.55
CA LEU A 23 -6.50 5.38 7.36
C LEU A 23 -6.04 4.53 8.56
N LEU A 24 -5.17 3.56 8.33
CA LEU A 24 -4.59 2.75 9.40
C LEU A 24 -3.85 3.61 10.43
N TYR A 25 -3.01 4.55 9.98
CA TYR A 25 -2.29 5.48 10.84
C TYR A 25 -3.22 6.27 11.76
N HIS A 26 -4.25 6.91 11.17
CA HIS A 26 -5.20 7.70 11.94
C HIS A 26 -6.03 6.85 12.92
N GLN A 27 -6.43 5.66 12.51
CA GLN A 27 -7.19 4.75 13.39
C GLN A 27 -6.33 4.23 14.54
N LEU A 28 -5.07 3.91 14.32
CA LEU A 28 -4.16 3.50 15.39
C LEU A 28 -3.90 4.63 16.39
N LEU A 29 -3.75 5.87 15.93
CA LEU A 29 -3.65 7.05 16.80
C LEU A 29 -4.95 7.26 17.61
N ALA A 30 -6.11 7.12 16.97
CA ALA A 30 -7.41 7.25 17.63
C ALA A 30 -7.62 6.17 18.72
N LEU A 31 -7.02 5.00 18.55
CA LEU A 31 -6.99 3.91 19.53
C LEU A 31 -5.96 4.14 20.66
N GLY A 32 -5.25 5.26 20.65
CA GLY A 32 -4.27 5.63 21.69
C GLY A 32 -2.91 4.96 21.55
N HIS A 33 -2.56 4.48 20.36
CA HIS A 33 -1.21 3.98 20.09
C HIS A 33 -0.24 5.11 19.77
N ASP A 34 1.05 4.92 20.10
CA ASP A 34 2.15 5.79 19.69
C ASP A 34 2.64 5.28 18.33
N VAL A 35 2.36 6.02 17.26
CA VAL A 35 2.59 5.57 15.89
C VAL A 35 3.57 6.50 15.19
N ARG A 36 4.63 5.93 14.63
CA ARG A 36 5.53 6.61 13.71
C ARG A 36 5.46 5.99 12.31
N VAL A 37 5.80 6.79 11.32
CA VAL A 37 5.81 6.34 9.91
C VAL A 37 7.22 6.50 9.36
N VAL A 38 7.67 5.52 8.57
CA VAL A 38 8.84 5.67 7.70
C VAL A 38 8.42 5.53 6.25
N THR A 39 8.79 6.52 5.43
CA THR A 39 8.44 6.59 4.01
C THR A 39 9.57 7.18 3.17
N LEU A 40 9.39 7.27 1.85
CA LEU A 40 10.39 7.81 0.94
C LEU A 40 10.16 9.30 0.66
N ALA A 41 11.22 10.10 0.83
CA ALA A 41 11.20 11.54 0.56
C ALA A 41 11.04 11.83 -0.94
N GLN A 42 10.19 12.77 -1.29
CA GLN A 42 9.99 13.20 -2.68
C GLN A 42 11.15 14.07 -3.21
N ASN A 43 11.81 14.80 -2.32
CA ASN A 43 12.88 15.76 -2.64
C ASN A 43 14.30 15.18 -2.56
N GLY A 44 14.44 13.87 -2.34
CA GLY A 44 15.74 13.19 -2.26
C GLY A 44 16.49 13.32 -0.94
N HIS A 45 16.06 14.18 -0.02
CA HIS A 45 16.72 14.40 1.28
C HIS A 45 15.92 13.81 2.43
N SER A 46 16.63 13.17 3.38
CA SER A 46 15.99 12.66 4.58
C SER A 46 15.64 13.79 5.54
N HIS A 47 14.44 13.74 6.11
CA HIS A 47 13.94 14.66 7.13
C HIS A 47 12.83 14.02 7.95
N GLU A 48 12.52 14.57 9.10
CA GLU A 48 11.37 14.16 9.90
C GLU A 48 10.39 15.32 10.03
N GLU A 49 9.13 15.00 9.93
CA GLU A 49 8.02 15.93 10.13
C GLU A 49 6.84 15.22 10.80
N ASN A 50 6.39 15.73 11.95
CA ASN A 50 5.21 15.23 12.68
C ASN A 50 5.23 13.71 12.97
N GLY A 51 6.38 13.15 13.32
CA GLY A 51 6.55 11.72 13.60
C GLY A 51 6.61 10.85 12.33
N ILE A 52 6.73 11.46 11.17
CA ILE A 52 6.93 10.79 9.88
C ILE A 52 8.37 11.01 9.43
N LEU A 53 9.13 9.93 9.33
CA LEU A 53 10.47 9.91 8.80
C LEU A 53 10.44 9.73 7.28
N TYR A 54 10.83 10.76 6.57
CA TYR A 54 11.03 10.74 5.12
C TYR A 54 12.48 10.38 4.80
N VAL A 55 12.70 9.25 4.18
CA VAL A 55 14.05 8.77 3.84
C VAL A 55 14.42 9.19 2.42
N GLY A 56 15.61 9.76 2.27
CA GLY A 56 16.13 10.22 0.98
C GLY A 56 16.04 9.16 -0.10
N SER A 57 15.50 9.53 -1.24
CA SER A 57 15.20 8.61 -2.35
C SER A 57 15.43 9.26 -3.71
N ILE A 58 15.59 8.45 -4.74
CA ILE A 58 15.67 8.86 -6.13
C ILE A 58 14.46 8.37 -6.91
N SER A 59 14.03 9.12 -7.92
CA SER A 59 12.94 8.71 -8.80
C SER A 59 13.35 7.49 -9.64
N ALA A 60 12.48 6.49 -9.72
CA ALA A 60 12.58 5.32 -10.57
C ALA A 60 11.38 5.23 -11.55
N GLU A 61 10.83 6.38 -11.96
CA GLU A 61 9.67 6.48 -12.86
C GLU A 61 9.85 5.81 -14.22
N ARG A 62 11.11 5.57 -14.63
CA ARG A 62 11.41 4.76 -15.83
C ARG A 62 10.97 3.29 -15.66
N VAL A 63 10.88 2.80 -14.45
CA VAL A 63 10.43 1.44 -14.15
C VAL A 63 8.90 1.42 -14.03
N TYR A 64 8.35 2.34 -13.27
CA TYR A 64 6.89 2.49 -13.11
C TYR A 64 6.56 3.90 -12.61
N PRO A 65 5.49 4.55 -13.11
CA PRO A 65 5.10 5.90 -12.71
C PRO A 65 4.93 6.04 -11.18
N GLY A 66 5.59 7.04 -10.61
CA GLY A 66 5.54 7.34 -9.18
C GLY A 66 6.39 6.44 -8.28
N VAL A 67 7.11 5.46 -8.83
CA VAL A 67 8.04 4.63 -8.04
C VAL A 67 9.30 5.42 -7.67
N ARG A 68 9.67 5.30 -6.42
CA ARG A 68 10.93 5.81 -5.88
C ARG A 68 11.70 4.67 -5.22
N ILE A 69 13.00 4.77 -5.22
CA ILE A 69 13.89 3.82 -4.56
C ILE A 69 14.87 4.56 -3.65
N SER A 70 15.24 3.92 -2.59
CA SER A 70 16.26 4.42 -1.69
C SER A 70 17.31 3.34 -1.42
N ALA A 71 18.55 3.76 -1.44
CA ALA A 71 19.65 2.94 -0.95
C ALA A 71 19.73 2.91 0.59
N ALA A 72 18.76 3.51 1.29
CA ALA A 72 18.74 3.60 2.75
C ALA A 72 18.79 2.23 3.45
N GLY A 73 18.35 1.17 2.77
CA GLY A 73 18.57 -0.20 3.24
C GLY A 73 20.05 -0.60 3.28
N ALA A 74 20.91 0.03 2.49
CA ALA A 74 22.34 -0.26 2.36
C ALA A 74 23.24 0.87 2.89
N LEU A 75 22.77 2.13 2.92
CA LEU A 75 23.54 3.28 3.37
C LEU A 75 23.55 3.41 4.90
N PRO A 76 24.58 4.02 5.48
CA PRO A 76 24.61 4.35 6.91
C PRO A 76 23.63 5.49 7.20
N ILE A 77 22.39 5.12 7.53
CA ILE A 77 21.39 6.00 8.14
C ILE A 77 21.39 5.78 9.66
N SER A 78 22.60 5.67 10.23
CA SER A 78 22.79 5.30 11.63
C SER A 78 21.97 6.16 12.58
N HIS A 79 21.96 7.47 12.38
CA HIS A 79 21.21 8.40 13.21
C HIS A 79 19.71 8.03 13.30
N TRP A 80 19.02 7.87 12.16
CA TRP A 80 17.60 7.50 12.15
C TRP A 80 17.31 6.12 12.73
N LEU A 81 18.24 5.17 12.50
CA LEU A 81 18.13 3.84 13.10
C LEU A 81 18.29 3.91 14.62
N ASP A 82 19.22 4.73 15.10
CA ASP A 82 19.49 4.92 16.53
C ASP A 82 18.29 5.61 17.20
N GLU A 83 17.65 6.58 16.54
CA GLU A 83 16.44 7.23 17.04
C GLU A 83 15.24 6.27 17.09
N LEU A 84 15.03 5.47 16.05
CA LEU A 84 13.96 4.47 16.03
C LEU A 84 14.20 3.37 17.07
N GLU A 85 15.47 2.96 17.26
CA GLU A 85 15.84 2.01 18.32
C GLU A 85 15.59 2.61 19.71
N ALA A 86 16.01 3.85 19.95
CA ALA A 86 15.77 4.56 21.21
C ALA A 86 14.28 4.76 21.47
N TRP A 87 13.47 5.03 20.42
CA TRP A 87 12.02 5.07 20.55
C TRP A 87 11.44 3.70 20.91
N GLY A 88 12.00 2.61 20.41
CA GLY A 88 11.67 1.23 20.75
C GLY A 88 10.30 0.78 20.25
N PRO A 89 10.13 0.53 18.95
CA PRO A 89 8.89 -0.02 18.42
C PRO A 89 8.63 -1.42 19.00
N GLU A 90 7.38 -1.70 19.35
CA GLU A 90 6.92 -3.01 19.82
C GLU A 90 6.47 -3.90 18.66
N VAL A 91 6.07 -3.28 17.54
CA VAL A 91 5.72 -3.95 16.28
C VAL A 91 6.05 -3.04 15.10
N ILE A 92 6.52 -3.65 14.02
CA ILE A 92 6.70 -2.96 12.74
C ILE A 92 5.69 -3.51 11.75
N HIS A 93 4.91 -2.63 11.13
CA HIS A 93 3.92 -2.99 10.11
C HIS A 93 4.34 -2.44 8.76
N THR A 94 4.81 -3.30 7.89
CA THR A 94 5.26 -2.95 6.54
C THR A 94 4.12 -3.03 5.52
N GLN A 95 4.08 -2.04 4.62
CA GLN A 95 3.03 -1.86 3.62
C GLN A 95 3.57 -1.90 2.18
N SER A 96 4.89 -2.05 2.05
CA SER A 96 5.62 -2.13 0.78
C SER A 96 6.75 -3.14 0.90
N GLU A 97 7.19 -3.70 -0.22
CA GLU A 97 8.14 -4.81 -0.29
C GLU A 97 9.58 -4.37 -0.60
N PHE A 98 9.82 -3.06 -0.81
CA PHE A 98 11.10 -2.55 -1.32
C PHE A 98 11.92 -1.81 -0.27
N SER A 99 12.18 -0.52 -0.48
CA SER A 99 13.15 0.26 0.29
C SER A 99 12.83 0.36 1.77
N THR A 100 11.58 0.69 2.12
CA THR A 100 11.15 0.80 3.52
C THR A 100 11.05 -0.55 4.21
N PHE A 101 10.76 -1.64 3.49
CA PHE A 101 10.81 -2.98 4.03
C PHE A 101 12.21 -3.36 4.48
N MET A 102 13.24 -3.07 3.67
CA MET A 102 14.64 -3.33 4.03
C MET A 102 15.07 -2.54 5.27
N LEU A 103 14.61 -1.29 5.37
CA LEU A 103 14.83 -0.46 6.56
C LEU A 103 14.12 -1.05 7.79
N ALA A 104 12.85 -1.41 7.63
CA ALA A 104 12.04 -2.03 8.68
C ALA A 104 12.70 -3.30 9.24
N GLN A 105 13.26 -4.15 8.38
CA GLN A 105 14.03 -5.33 8.80
C GLN A 105 15.25 -4.99 9.65
N ARG A 106 15.95 -3.88 9.35
CA ARG A 106 17.12 -3.46 10.16
C ARG A 106 16.66 -2.98 11.54
N VAL A 107 15.59 -2.19 11.60
CA VAL A 107 14.98 -1.76 12.87
C VAL A 107 14.50 -2.97 13.67
N ALA A 108 13.75 -3.88 13.03
CA ALA A 108 13.22 -5.08 13.68
C ALA A 108 14.31 -5.92 14.33
N ARG A 109 15.45 -6.08 13.64
CA ARG A 109 16.61 -6.83 14.19
C ARG A 109 17.24 -6.15 15.40
N ARG A 110 17.34 -4.80 15.39
CA ARG A 110 17.90 -4.03 16.50
C ARG A 110 16.97 -4.02 17.72
N CYS A 111 15.68 -3.85 17.48
CA CYS A 111 14.66 -3.75 18.53
C CYS A 111 14.10 -5.12 18.97
N HIS A 112 14.48 -6.20 18.31
CA HIS A 112 13.94 -7.56 18.55
C HIS A 112 12.40 -7.60 18.50
N CYS A 113 11.77 -6.83 17.62
CA CYS A 113 10.33 -6.74 17.50
C CYS A 113 9.78 -7.47 16.26
N PRO A 114 8.54 -7.97 16.31
CA PRO A 114 7.93 -8.67 15.19
C PRO A 114 7.64 -7.73 14.00
N VAL A 115 7.70 -8.32 12.80
CA VAL A 115 7.29 -7.64 11.55
C VAL A 115 5.97 -8.24 11.08
N VAL A 116 4.96 -7.38 10.91
CA VAL A 116 3.71 -7.68 10.21
C VAL A 116 3.79 -7.07 8.82
N HIS A 117 3.34 -7.77 7.79
CA HIS A 117 3.36 -7.26 6.42
C HIS A 117 1.98 -7.35 5.78
N THR A 118 1.46 -6.24 5.24
CA THR A 118 0.25 -6.25 4.41
C THR A 118 0.63 -6.34 2.93
N TYR A 119 0.14 -7.38 2.27
CA TYR A 119 0.39 -7.62 0.85
C TYR A 119 -0.63 -6.88 -0.01
N HIS A 120 -0.29 -5.67 -0.47
CA HIS A 120 -1.20 -4.82 -1.23
C HIS A 120 -1.22 -5.07 -2.73
N THR A 121 -0.10 -5.54 -3.30
CA THR A 121 0.08 -5.62 -4.74
C THR A 121 0.14 -7.06 -5.22
N VAL A 122 -0.79 -7.45 -6.07
CA VAL A 122 -0.73 -8.72 -6.79
C VAL A 122 0.24 -8.55 -7.96
N TYR A 123 1.52 -8.84 -7.72
CA TYR A 123 2.58 -8.63 -8.72
C TYR A 123 2.39 -9.46 -9.99
N GLU A 124 1.68 -10.57 -9.92
CA GLU A 124 1.34 -11.36 -11.11
C GLU A 124 0.65 -10.53 -12.19
N ASP A 125 -0.22 -9.59 -11.80
CA ASP A 125 -0.97 -8.72 -12.70
C ASP A 125 -0.09 -7.64 -13.36
N TYR A 126 1.12 -7.40 -12.81
CA TYR A 126 2.06 -6.38 -13.28
C TYR A 126 3.29 -6.96 -13.99
N THR A 127 3.44 -8.27 -14.04
CA THR A 127 4.61 -8.93 -14.65
C THR A 127 4.77 -8.62 -16.12
N GLN A 128 3.68 -8.37 -16.84
CA GLN A 128 3.67 -7.97 -18.25
C GLN A 128 4.37 -6.62 -18.51
N TYR A 129 4.49 -5.76 -17.50
CA TYR A 129 5.16 -4.45 -17.61
C TYR A 129 6.66 -4.52 -17.32
N LEU A 130 7.11 -5.56 -16.61
CA LEU A 130 8.49 -5.67 -16.11
C LEU A 130 9.30 -6.79 -16.77
N PHE A 131 8.64 -7.80 -17.35
CA PHE A 131 9.31 -9.00 -17.87
C PHE A 131 8.85 -9.31 -19.29
N PHE A 132 9.78 -9.83 -20.10
CA PHE A 132 9.49 -10.33 -21.44
C PHE A 132 8.62 -11.60 -21.46
N SER A 133 8.43 -12.25 -20.31
CA SER A 133 7.65 -13.47 -20.13
C SER A 133 6.84 -13.41 -18.85
N GLU A 134 5.53 -13.54 -18.96
CA GLU A 134 4.61 -13.61 -17.80
C GLU A 134 4.96 -14.76 -16.85
N ARG A 135 5.40 -15.91 -17.40
CA ARG A 135 5.81 -17.07 -16.59
C ARG A 135 7.03 -16.75 -15.72
N LEU A 136 8.03 -16.11 -16.31
CA LEU A 136 9.24 -15.72 -15.58
C LEU A 136 8.92 -14.66 -14.53
N GLY A 137 8.10 -13.67 -14.86
CA GLY A 137 7.64 -12.63 -13.94
C GLY A 137 6.91 -13.23 -12.75
N ARG A 138 5.98 -14.15 -12.98
CA ARG A 138 5.25 -14.86 -11.91
C ARG A 138 6.19 -15.64 -11.00
N MET A 139 7.09 -16.44 -11.56
CA MET A 139 8.08 -17.20 -10.76
C MET A 139 8.97 -16.29 -9.92
N THR A 140 9.34 -15.12 -10.46
CA THR A 140 10.15 -14.14 -9.74
C THR A 140 9.36 -13.51 -8.59
N ALA A 141 8.11 -13.11 -8.83
CA ALA A 141 7.21 -12.56 -7.81
C ALA A 141 6.96 -13.58 -6.68
N GLU A 142 6.67 -14.84 -7.03
CA GLU A 142 6.49 -15.93 -6.07
C GLU A 142 7.73 -16.12 -5.20
N LYS A 143 8.92 -16.24 -5.83
CA LYS A 143 10.18 -16.44 -5.10
C LYS A 143 10.51 -15.24 -4.20
N ALA A 144 10.33 -14.02 -4.70
CA ALA A 144 10.56 -12.80 -3.92
C ALA A 144 9.62 -12.73 -2.70
N THR A 145 8.33 -13.00 -2.90
CA THR A 145 7.33 -13.02 -1.82
C THR A 145 7.65 -14.09 -0.77
N ARG A 146 8.09 -15.28 -1.20
CA ARG A 146 8.51 -16.35 -0.28
C ARG A 146 9.72 -15.94 0.55
N ILE A 147 10.73 -15.31 -0.06
CA ILE A 147 11.91 -14.81 0.65
C ILE A 147 11.50 -13.74 1.66
N LEU A 148 10.66 -12.79 1.25
CA LEU A 148 10.15 -11.71 2.10
C LEU A 148 9.41 -12.27 3.33
N SER A 149 8.57 -13.28 3.12
CA SER A 149 7.79 -13.89 4.21
C SER A 149 8.66 -14.50 5.31
N GLY A 150 9.89 -14.90 5.00
CA GLY A 150 10.87 -15.37 5.99
C GLY A 150 11.32 -14.32 7.00
N TYR A 151 11.05 -13.05 6.74
CA TYR A 151 11.34 -11.95 7.66
C TYR A 151 10.09 -11.45 8.41
N CYS A 152 8.93 -12.03 8.12
CA CYS A 152 7.65 -11.61 8.70
C CYS A 152 7.20 -12.61 9.77
N SER A 153 6.67 -12.09 10.87
CA SER A 153 5.97 -12.89 11.87
C SER A 153 4.52 -13.20 11.44
N LEU A 154 3.95 -12.33 10.60
CA LEU A 154 2.59 -12.44 10.08
C LEU A 154 2.47 -11.68 8.76
N MET A 155 1.72 -12.24 7.81
CA MET A 155 1.26 -11.52 6.62
C MET A 155 -0.24 -11.28 6.67
N LEU A 156 -0.67 -10.08 6.25
CA LEU A 156 -2.06 -9.70 6.09
C LEU A 156 -2.41 -9.69 4.60
N ALA A 157 -3.49 -10.37 4.25
CA ALA A 157 -4.03 -10.40 2.90
C ALA A 157 -5.34 -9.61 2.86
N PRO A 158 -5.55 -8.68 1.91
CA PRO A 158 -6.77 -7.87 1.84
C PRO A 158 -8.01 -8.70 1.46
N THR A 159 -7.83 -9.88 0.88
CA THR A 159 -8.92 -10.78 0.46
C THR A 159 -8.53 -12.25 0.61
N GLU A 160 -9.53 -13.13 0.68
CA GLU A 160 -9.31 -14.59 0.68
C GLU A 160 -8.61 -15.06 -0.61
N LYS A 161 -8.84 -14.41 -1.75
CA LYS A 161 -8.13 -14.68 -3.01
C LYS A 161 -6.62 -14.47 -2.85
N VAL A 162 -6.23 -13.36 -2.25
CA VAL A 162 -4.81 -13.05 -1.99
C VAL A 162 -4.23 -14.00 -0.96
N ARG A 163 -4.96 -14.34 0.11
CA ARG A 163 -4.54 -15.34 1.09
C ARG A 163 -4.27 -16.69 0.44
N ALA A 164 -5.19 -17.17 -0.38
CA ALA A 164 -5.03 -18.43 -1.11
C ALA A 164 -3.81 -18.40 -2.06
N MET A 165 -3.57 -17.26 -2.70
CA MET A 165 -2.40 -17.05 -3.55
C MET A 165 -1.10 -17.12 -2.75
N LEU A 166 -0.99 -16.41 -1.63
CA LEU A 166 0.19 -16.43 -0.75
C LEU A 166 0.48 -17.85 -0.22
N ASN A 167 -0.57 -18.60 0.15
CA ASN A 167 -0.44 -19.99 0.55
C ASN A 167 0.12 -20.87 -0.60
N ARG A 168 -0.33 -20.65 -1.85
CA ARG A 168 0.24 -21.35 -3.02
C ARG A 168 1.70 -21.00 -3.27
N TYR A 169 2.11 -19.77 -2.97
CA TYR A 169 3.51 -19.34 -3.06
C TYR A 169 4.41 -20.02 -2.02
N GLY A 170 3.81 -20.66 -1.00
CA GLY A 170 4.53 -21.31 0.07
C GLY A 170 5.26 -20.32 0.99
N VAL A 171 4.57 -19.23 1.35
CA VAL A 171 5.08 -18.26 2.34
C VAL A 171 5.30 -18.97 3.69
N SER A 172 6.33 -18.56 4.42
CA SER A 172 6.82 -19.26 5.61
C SER A 172 6.17 -18.81 6.93
N CYS A 173 5.40 -17.72 6.92
CA CYS A 173 4.69 -17.21 8.09
C CYS A 173 3.17 -17.39 7.96
N PRO A 174 2.40 -17.30 9.05
CA PRO A 174 0.95 -17.28 9.01
C PRO A 174 0.40 -16.16 8.10
N VAL A 175 -0.72 -16.42 7.43
CA VAL A 175 -1.43 -15.44 6.60
C VAL A 175 -2.86 -15.29 7.11
N VAL A 176 -3.26 -14.06 7.42
CA VAL A 176 -4.61 -13.71 7.90
C VAL A 176 -5.26 -12.77 6.91
N THR A 177 -6.55 -12.97 6.65
CA THR A 177 -7.33 -12.04 5.82
C THR A 177 -7.82 -10.88 6.66
N VAL A 178 -7.39 -9.67 6.29
CA VAL A 178 -7.86 -8.40 6.87
C VAL A 178 -8.21 -7.47 5.72
N PRO A 179 -9.50 -7.26 5.44
CA PRO A 179 -9.94 -6.34 4.39
C PRO A 179 -9.46 -4.92 4.64
N THR A 180 -9.12 -4.22 3.56
CA THR A 180 -8.81 -2.78 3.64
C THR A 180 -10.03 -2.01 4.10
N GLY A 181 -9.87 -1.18 5.14
CA GLY A 181 -10.92 -0.27 5.60
C GLY A 181 -11.21 0.84 4.60
N ILE A 182 -12.41 1.40 4.69
CA ILE A 182 -12.82 2.61 3.97
C ILE A 182 -13.38 3.62 4.97
N ASP A 183 -13.25 4.90 4.65
CA ASP A 183 -13.86 5.97 5.44
C ASP A 183 -15.36 6.09 5.09
N LEU A 184 -16.21 5.58 5.97
CA LEU A 184 -17.66 5.62 5.80
C LEU A 184 -18.26 7.03 6.04
N THR A 185 -17.52 7.96 6.61
CA THR A 185 -18.00 9.34 6.78
C THR A 185 -18.07 10.05 5.43
N ALA A 186 -17.14 9.75 4.53
CA ALA A 186 -17.11 10.29 3.18
C ALA A 186 -17.99 9.50 2.19
N PHE A 187 -18.20 8.19 2.43
CA PHE A 187 -18.88 7.26 1.54
C PHE A 187 -20.03 6.50 2.21
N GLY A 188 -20.52 7.00 3.32
CA GLY A 188 -21.70 6.46 3.98
C GLY A 188 -22.95 6.53 3.10
N PRO A 189 -24.05 5.86 3.49
CA PRO A 189 -25.33 6.06 2.81
C PRO A 189 -25.61 7.56 2.86
N ALA A 190 -25.46 8.19 1.70
CA ALA A 190 -25.69 9.61 1.55
C ALA A 190 -27.03 9.93 2.17
N GLN A 191 -27.10 10.98 2.93
CA GLN A 191 -28.36 11.68 3.08
C GLN A 191 -28.82 11.89 1.64
N ASP A 192 -29.81 11.10 1.21
CA ASP A 192 -30.30 11.11 -0.19
C ASP A 192 -30.89 12.50 -0.44
N ASN A 193 -30.05 13.44 -0.81
CA ASN A 193 -30.44 14.74 -1.30
C ASN A 193 -30.91 14.54 -2.74
N GLY A 194 -32.18 14.15 -2.91
CA GLY A 194 -32.80 14.02 -4.20
C GLY A 194 -32.55 15.22 -5.12
N GLU A 195 -32.43 16.41 -4.54
CA GLU A 195 -32.07 17.67 -5.23
C GLU A 195 -30.65 17.65 -5.79
N GLU A 196 -29.65 17.16 -5.03
CA GLU A 196 -28.27 17.08 -5.50
C GLU A 196 -28.10 16.05 -6.62
N LYS A 197 -28.78 14.92 -6.50
CA LYS A 197 -28.84 13.89 -7.52
C LYS A 197 -29.49 14.41 -8.82
N ALA A 198 -30.61 15.14 -8.70
CA ALA A 198 -31.29 15.75 -9.83
C ALA A 198 -30.41 16.81 -10.51
N ARG A 199 -29.73 17.66 -9.72
CA ARG A 199 -28.80 18.66 -10.23
C ARG A 199 -27.65 18.02 -11.01
N MET A 200 -27.00 17.00 -10.43
CA MET A 200 -25.87 16.31 -11.08
C MET A 200 -26.32 15.61 -12.37
N ARG A 201 -27.51 15.01 -12.41
CA ARG A 201 -28.06 14.43 -13.63
C ARG A 201 -28.29 15.51 -14.71
N ALA A 202 -28.84 16.64 -14.33
CA ALA A 202 -29.06 17.77 -15.26
C ALA A 202 -27.73 18.31 -15.81
N GLU A 203 -26.72 18.49 -14.95
CA GLU A 203 -25.38 18.96 -15.36
C GLU A 203 -24.71 17.98 -16.35
N LEU A 204 -24.91 16.67 -16.16
CA LEU A 204 -24.36 15.63 -17.02
C LEU A 204 -25.25 15.29 -18.24
N GLY A 205 -26.41 15.91 -18.37
CA GLY A 205 -27.36 15.62 -19.43
C GLY A 205 -27.98 14.23 -19.38
N ILE A 206 -28.13 13.66 -18.18
CA ILE A 206 -28.65 12.29 -17.97
C ILE A 206 -30.17 12.39 -17.70
N PRO A 207 -31.02 11.75 -18.52
CA PRO A 207 -32.46 11.70 -18.27
C PRO A 207 -32.82 11.11 -16.91
N GLU A 208 -33.93 11.57 -16.32
CA GLU A 208 -34.34 11.17 -14.96
C GLU A 208 -34.57 9.66 -14.82
N GLY A 209 -35.12 9.03 -15.85
CA GLY A 209 -35.45 7.58 -15.87
C GLY A 209 -34.27 6.65 -16.19
N ASP A 210 -33.13 7.19 -16.60
CA ASP A 210 -32.02 6.37 -17.08
C ASP A 210 -31.25 5.69 -15.93
N THR A 211 -30.84 4.46 -16.16
CA THR A 211 -29.89 3.76 -15.27
C THR A 211 -28.48 4.22 -15.55
N VAL A 212 -27.78 4.69 -14.51
CA VAL A 212 -26.39 5.14 -14.60
C VAL A 212 -25.46 4.03 -14.14
N LEU A 213 -24.54 3.64 -15.02
CA LEU A 213 -23.43 2.75 -14.68
C LEU A 213 -22.14 3.59 -14.59
N LEU A 214 -21.56 3.67 -13.40
CA LEU A 214 -20.33 4.41 -13.14
C LEU A 214 -19.14 3.47 -13.04
N SER A 215 -18.11 3.73 -13.82
CA SER A 215 -16.79 3.09 -13.67
C SER A 215 -15.75 4.16 -13.39
N LEU A 216 -15.11 4.09 -12.22
CA LEU A 216 -14.09 5.02 -11.80
C LEU A 216 -12.75 4.29 -11.64
N GLY A 217 -11.71 4.76 -12.34
CA GLY A 217 -10.38 4.17 -12.24
C GLY A 217 -9.43 4.65 -13.33
N ARG A 218 -8.17 4.21 -13.25
CA ARG A 218 -7.18 4.47 -14.30
C ARG A 218 -7.57 3.77 -15.60
N LEU A 219 -7.23 4.36 -16.73
CA LEU A 219 -7.32 3.69 -18.04
C LEU A 219 -6.15 2.71 -18.17
N ALA A 220 -6.30 1.53 -17.58
CA ALA A 220 -5.29 0.49 -17.55
C ALA A 220 -5.92 -0.88 -17.86
N ALA A 221 -5.10 -1.80 -18.40
CA ALA A 221 -5.58 -3.09 -18.88
C ALA A 221 -6.29 -3.90 -17.77
N GLU A 222 -5.78 -3.84 -16.54
CA GLU A 222 -6.36 -4.54 -15.39
C GLU A 222 -7.74 -4.02 -14.97
N LYS A 223 -8.15 -2.82 -15.42
CA LYS A 223 -9.49 -2.25 -15.18
C LYS A 223 -10.53 -2.67 -16.21
N ASN A 224 -10.06 -3.22 -17.34
CA ASN A 224 -10.86 -3.82 -18.39
C ASN A 224 -12.07 -2.99 -18.86
N HIS A 225 -11.87 -1.67 -19.02
CA HIS A 225 -12.92 -0.73 -19.47
C HIS A 225 -13.54 -1.15 -20.81
N ALA A 226 -12.75 -1.78 -21.70
CA ALA A 226 -13.24 -2.28 -22.97
C ALA A 226 -14.36 -3.34 -22.82
N GLN A 227 -14.30 -4.18 -21.77
CA GLN A 227 -15.36 -5.13 -21.48
C GLN A 227 -16.62 -4.41 -21.01
N LEU A 228 -16.50 -3.38 -20.18
CA LEU A 228 -17.65 -2.59 -19.72
C LEU A 228 -18.39 -1.95 -20.91
N VAL A 229 -17.65 -1.37 -21.85
CA VAL A 229 -18.26 -0.77 -23.07
C VAL A 229 -18.97 -1.84 -23.91
N ARG A 230 -18.37 -3.03 -24.06
CA ARG A 230 -19.00 -4.14 -24.82
C ARG A 230 -20.27 -4.69 -24.16
N LEU A 231 -20.39 -4.59 -22.84
CA LEU A 231 -21.57 -5.05 -22.12
C LEU A 231 -22.76 -4.08 -22.26
N LEU A 232 -22.49 -2.84 -22.70
CA LEU A 232 -23.49 -1.81 -22.92
C LEU A 232 -23.94 -1.70 -24.38
N ALA A 233 -23.23 -2.34 -25.29
CA ALA A 233 -23.56 -2.40 -26.72
C ALA A 233 -24.50 -3.58 -27.03
#